data_bd8e78ec0263c713518ba3f803ff48cf
#
_entry.id   bd8e78ec0263c713518ba3f803ff48cf
#
_cell.length_a   1.000
_cell.length_b   1.000
_cell.length_c   1.000
_cell.angle_alpha   90.00
_cell.angle_beta   90.00
_cell.angle_gamma   90.00
#
_symmetry.space_group_name_H-M   'P 1'
#
loop_
_entity.id
_entity.type
_entity.pdbx_description
1 polymer ?
#
loop_
_entity_poly.entity_id
_entity_poly.type
_entity_poly.pdbx_seq_one_letter_code
_entity_poly.pdbx_strand_id
1 'polypeptide(L)'
;RSVLNQLELVGIQNIPRDLSIELVSLDQLNKNSGNLAHSHLKGFTKTNLLNKNESPTTLTYQIFLLNGLPKIEFEAVMAHELLHVWIYENKLKLSSFVSEGFCNLGSELIYNNDPTKFSQIHLKALAENNHLNYGDGYLFMKKYLEKAGWNNLLNNLAGIKN
;
A
#
# COMPACT_ATOMS: atom_id res chain seq x y z
N ARG A 1 9.15 10.08 12.13
CA ARG A 1 9.91 9.16 11.26
C ARG A 1 9.29 9.20 9.87
N SER A 2 10.10 9.09 8.80
CA SER A 2 9.53 8.98 7.46
C SER A 2 8.78 7.65 7.30
N VAL A 3 7.83 7.59 6.38
CA VAL A 3 7.07 6.35 6.10
C VAL A 3 8.02 5.21 5.73
N LEU A 4 9.00 5.47 4.86
CA LEU A 4 10.02 4.47 4.48
C LEU A 4 10.75 3.90 5.69
N ASN A 5 11.18 4.74 6.65
CA ASN A 5 11.86 4.26 7.85
C ASN A 5 10.95 3.36 8.71
N GLN A 6 9.65 3.62 8.75
CA GLN A 6 8.71 2.76 9.49
C GLN A 6 8.52 1.40 8.80
N LEU A 7 8.47 1.38 7.48
CA LEU A 7 8.42 0.14 6.69
C LEU A 7 9.74 -0.67 6.82
N GLU A 8 10.89 0.00 6.76
CA GLU A 8 12.20 -0.63 6.94
C GLU A 8 12.34 -1.31 8.31
N LEU A 9 11.78 -0.73 9.38
CA LEU A 9 11.82 -1.31 10.73
C LEU A 9 11.08 -2.65 10.85
N VAL A 10 10.10 -2.91 10.00
CA VAL A 10 9.38 -4.19 9.96
C VAL A 10 9.91 -5.15 8.90
N GLY A 11 11.03 -4.81 8.25
CA GLY A 11 11.71 -5.66 7.28
C GLY A 11 11.35 -5.40 5.82
N ILE A 12 10.51 -4.41 5.53
CA ILE A 12 10.17 -4.01 4.16
C ILE A 12 11.27 -3.09 3.64
N GLN A 13 12.20 -3.65 2.87
CA GLN A 13 13.41 -3.00 2.40
C GLN A 13 13.43 -2.90 0.87
N ASN A 14 14.38 -2.13 0.35
CA ASN A 14 14.65 -1.99 -1.09
C ASN A 14 13.49 -1.36 -1.90
N ILE A 15 12.65 -0.53 -1.27
CA ILE A 15 11.75 0.34 -2.02
C ILE A 15 12.60 1.43 -2.70
N PRO A 16 12.46 1.63 -4.04
CA PRO A 16 13.16 2.69 -4.76
C PRO A 16 12.94 4.06 -4.10
N ARG A 17 13.97 4.90 -4.07
CA ARG A 17 13.89 6.24 -3.44
C ARG A 17 13.62 7.36 -4.43
N ASP A 18 13.76 7.07 -5.73
CA ASP A 18 13.55 7.99 -6.86
C ASP A 18 12.13 7.86 -7.46
N LEU A 19 11.15 7.64 -6.58
CA LEU A 19 9.74 7.52 -6.98
C LEU A 19 9.15 8.89 -7.35
N SER A 20 8.39 8.94 -8.44
CA SER A 20 7.53 10.07 -8.74
C SER A 20 6.29 10.04 -7.86
N ILE A 21 6.13 11.06 -7.00
CA ILE A 21 4.97 11.19 -6.10
C ILE A 21 4.28 12.50 -6.43
N GLU A 22 3.00 12.43 -6.77
CA GLU A 22 2.20 13.58 -7.18
C GLU A 22 0.97 13.75 -6.27
N LEU A 23 0.75 14.99 -5.81
CA LEU A 23 -0.48 15.37 -5.13
C LEU A 23 -1.50 15.83 -6.17
N VAL A 24 -2.66 15.18 -6.20
CA VAL A 24 -3.67 15.38 -7.22
C VAL A 24 -5.06 15.65 -6.62
N SER A 25 -5.94 16.29 -7.40
CA SER A 25 -7.35 16.39 -7.03
C SER A 25 -8.05 15.03 -7.16
N LEU A 26 -9.23 14.89 -6.57
CA LEU A 26 -10.05 13.68 -6.68
C LEU A 26 -10.35 13.32 -8.16
N ASP A 27 -10.66 14.31 -8.99
CA ASP A 27 -10.95 14.10 -10.41
C ASP A 27 -9.72 13.58 -11.16
N GLN A 28 -8.54 14.12 -10.87
CA GLN A 28 -7.28 13.66 -11.45
C GLN A 28 -6.93 12.25 -10.96
N LEU A 29 -7.15 11.95 -9.67
CA LEU A 29 -6.92 10.62 -9.12
C LEU A 29 -7.80 9.58 -9.80
N ASN A 30 -9.10 9.89 -9.96
CA ASN A 30 -10.06 9.03 -10.65
C ASN A 30 -9.66 8.80 -12.11
N LYS A 31 -9.24 9.85 -12.81
CA LYS A 31 -8.78 9.77 -14.20
C LYS A 31 -7.51 8.91 -14.33
N ASN A 32 -6.54 9.09 -13.44
CA ASN A 32 -5.27 8.36 -13.47
C ASN A 32 -5.44 6.87 -13.12
N SER A 33 -6.41 6.53 -12.26
CA SER A 33 -6.75 5.15 -11.91
C SER A 33 -7.61 4.43 -12.97
N GLY A 34 -7.93 5.09 -14.08
CA GLY A 34 -8.73 4.51 -15.16
C GLY A 34 -10.18 4.23 -14.78
N ASN A 35 -10.80 5.07 -13.94
CA ASN A 35 -12.12 4.90 -13.38
C ASN A 35 -12.28 3.60 -12.54
N LEU A 36 -11.19 2.98 -12.12
CA LEU A 36 -11.20 1.95 -11.08
C LEU A 36 -11.54 2.52 -9.69
N ALA A 37 -11.72 3.85 -9.64
CA ALA A 37 -11.98 4.58 -8.43
C ALA A 37 -13.34 4.22 -7.84
N HIS A 38 -13.31 3.40 -6.84
CA HIS A 38 -14.34 3.42 -5.82
C HIS A 38 -14.32 4.80 -5.13
N SER A 39 -15.47 5.29 -4.70
CA SER A 39 -15.68 6.63 -4.11
C SER A 39 -14.78 7.00 -2.91
N HIS A 40 -13.85 6.15 -2.53
CA HIS A 40 -12.97 6.27 -1.37
C HIS A 40 -11.48 6.14 -1.70
N LEU A 41 -11.10 6.16 -2.99
CA LEU A 41 -9.70 6.09 -3.39
C LEU A 41 -8.96 7.35 -2.93
N LYS A 42 -7.86 7.19 -2.19
CA LYS A 42 -7.02 8.28 -1.68
C LYS A 42 -5.59 8.22 -2.21
N GLY A 43 -5.20 7.10 -2.80
CA GLY A 43 -3.93 6.88 -3.45
C GLY A 43 -4.07 5.93 -4.64
N PHE A 44 -3.09 5.94 -5.53
CA PHE A 44 -2.99 5.03 -6.66
C PHE A 44 -1.55 4.91 -7.15
N THR A 45 -1.05 3.69 -7.29
CA THR A 45 0.27 3.40 -7.84
C THR A 45 0.15 2.92 -9.28
N LYS A 46 0.78 3.65 -10.20
CA LYS A 46 0.90 3.29 -11.61
C LYS A 46 2.29 2.75 -11.90
N THR A 47 2.35 1.58 -12.51
CA THR A 47 3.59 0.96 -12.98
C THR A 47 3.73 1.14 -14.49
N ASN A 48 4.86 1.67 -14.94
CA ASN A 48 5.18 1.81 -16.34
C ASN A 48 6.39 0.95 -16.69
N LEU A 49 6.31 0.27 -17.85
CA LEU A 49 7.42 -0.45 -18.45
C LEU A 49 8.17 0.51 -19.37
N LEU A 50 9.40 0.84 -19.06
CA LEU A 50 10.28 1.50 -20.01
C LEU A 50 10.88 0.43 -20.92
N ASN A 51 10.27 0.24 -22.09
CA ASN A 51 10.88 -0.49 -23.18
C ASN A 51 11.97 0.40 -23.82
N LYS A 52 13.20 0.32 -23.31
CA LYS A 52 14.36 0.65 -24.12
C LYS A 52 14.71 -0.61 -24.89
N ASN A 53 14.99 -0.49 -26.19
CA ASN A 53 15.35 -1.58 -27.10
C ASN A 53 16.60 -2.39 -26.69
N GLU A 54 17.07 -2.18 -25.48
CA GLU A 54 18.20 -2.86 -24.85
C GLU A 54 17.75 -3.38 -23.47
N SER A 55 17.84 -4.70 -23.28
CA SER A 55 17.64 -5.32 -21.95
C SER A 55 18.59 -4.73 -20.89
N PRO A 56 18.15 -4.50 -19.63
CA PRO A 56 16.94 -5.03 -18.99
C PRO A 56 15.75 -4.04 -19.02
N THR A 57 14.55 -4.60 -19.03
CA THR A 57 13.31 -3.83 -18.85
C THR A 57 13.31 -3.14 -17.50
N THR A 58 13.31 -1.81 -17.46
CA THR A 58 13.26 -1.03 -16.22
C THR A 58 11.82 -0.69 -15.90
N LEU A 59 11.40 -1.02 -14.68
CA LEU A 59 10.10 -0.57 -14.13
C LEU A 59 10.25 0.85 -13.59
N THR A 60 9.26 1.69 -13.85
CA THR A 60 9.12 2.99 -13.18
C THR A 60 7.76 3.09 -12.53
N TYR A 61 7.70 3.80 -11.42
CA TYR A 61 6.50 3.94 -10.60
C TYR A 61 6.11 5.40 -10.48
N GLN A 62 4.81 5.65 -10.58
CA GLN A 62 4.19 6.93 -10.24
C GLN A 62 3.15 6.68 -9.15
N ILE A 63 3.27 7.39 -8.04
CA ILE A 63 2.31 7.35 -6.95
C ILE A 63 1.50 8.65 -7.00
N PHE A 64 0.19 8.53 -7.11
CA PHE A 64 -0.74 9.64 -7.02
C PHE A 64 -1.42 9.61 -5.66
N LEU A 65 -1.41 10.72 -4.95
CA LEU A 65 -2.06 10.85 -3.64
C LEU A 65 -3.04 12.01 -3.65
N LEU A 66 -4.18 11.80 -3.01
CA LEU A 66 -5.19 12.84 -2.88
C LEU A 66 -4.64 14.03 -2.09
N ASN A 67 -4.78 15.23 -2.66
CA ASN A 67 -4.41 16.46 -1.99
C ASN A 67 -5.36 16.79 -0.83
N GLY A 68 -4.84 17.42 0.22
CA GLY A 68 -5.63 17.88 1.37
C GLY A 68 -5.88 16.85 2.45
N LEU A 69 -5.29 15.66 2.38
CA LEU A 69 -5.37 14.69 3.46
C LEU A 69 -4.66 15.19 4.72
N PRO A 70 -5.19 14.92 5.93
CA PRO A 70 -4.44 15.09 7.18
C PRO A 70 -3.13 14.32 7.13
N LYS A 71 -2.09 14.86 7.78
CA LYS A 71 -0.72 14.30 7.70
C LYS A 71 -0.67 12.79 7.96
N ILE A 72 -1.29 12.33 9.03
CA ILE A 72 -1.23 10.89 9.39
C ILE A 72 -1.97 10.01 8.38
N GLU A 73 -3.06 10.49 7.82
CA GLU A 73 -3.79 9.80 6.77
C GLU A 73 -2.99 9.76 5.46
N PHE A 74 -2.36 10.89 5.10
CA PHE A 74 -1.43 10.95 3.98
C PHE A 74 -0.30 9.94 4.13
N GLU A 75 0.32 9.84 5.32
CA GLU A 75 1.39 8.89 5.61
C GLU A 75 0.89 7.43 5.53
N ALA A 76 -0.34 7.15 5.98
CA ALA A 76 -0.94 5.83 5.91
C ALA A 76 -1.27 5.41 4.47
N VAL A 77 -1.82 6.32 3.66
CA VAL A 77 -2.06 6.08 2.23
C VAL A 77 -0.73 5.90 1.49
N MET A 78 0.27 6.73 1.79
CA MET A 78 1.62 6.57 1.24
C MET A 78 2.22 5.20 1.55
N ALA A 79 2.08 4.71 2.79
CA ALA A 79 2.57 3.38 3.16
C ALA A 79 1.89 2.28 2.34
N HIS A 80 0.58 2.37 2.12
CA HIS A 80 -0.18 1.46 1.27
C HIS A 80 0.39 1.42 -0.17
N GLU A 81 0.57 2.58 -0.78
CA GLU A 81 1.07 2.70 -2.15
C GLU A 81 2.53 2.22 -2.29
N LEU A 82 3.37 2.50 -1.29
CA LEU A 82 4.74 2.01 -1.26
C LEU A 82 4.82 0.48 -1.16
N LEU A 83 3.85 -0.17 -0.52
CA LEU A 83 3.78 -1.63 -0.49
C LEU A 83 3.39 -2.21 -1.86
N HIS A 84 2.55 -1.54 -2.66
CA HIS A 84 2.35 -1.94 -4.05
C HIS A 84 3.67 -1.89 -4.84
N VAL A 85 4.46 -0.82 -4.70
CA VAL A 85 5.79 -0.72 -5.32
C VAL A 85 6.69 -1.88 -4.86
N TRP A 86 6.72 -2.16 -3.56
CA TRP A 86 7.52 -3.25 -3.00
C TRP A 86 7.11 -4.64 -3.55
N ILE A 87 5.81 -4.90 -3.70
CA ILE A 87 5.29 -6.12 -4.33
C ILE A 87 5.82 -6.26 -5.76
N TYR A 88 5.79 -5.20 -6.55
CA TYR A 88 6.28 -5.20 -7.94
C TYR A 88 7.80 -5.40 -8.00
N GLU A 89 8.58 -4.69 -7.18
CA GLU A 89 10.04 -4.83 -7.11
C GLU A 89 10.46 -6.25 -6.76
N ASN A 90 9.73 -6.90 -5.85
CA ASN A 90 9.99 -8.29 -5.47
C ASN A 90 9.33 -9.31 -6.44
N LYS A 91 8.72 -8.84 -7.54
CA LYS A 91 8.08 -9.67 -8.58
C LYS A 91 7.06 -10.66 -8.01
N LEU A 92 6.38 -10.28 -6.94
CA LEU A 92 5.38 -11.12 -6.29
C LEU A 92 4.08 -11.14 -7.11
N LYS A 93 3.56 -12.33 -7.35
CA LYS A 93 2.27 -12.53 -8.04
C LYS A 93 1.22 -12.87 -6.99
N LEU A 94 0.54 -11.86 -6.50
CA LEU A 94 -0.49 -11.99 -5.48
C LEU A 94 -1.88 -11.83 -6.10
N SER A 95 -2.90 -12.46 -5.51
CA SER A 95 -4.28 -12.11 -5.81
C SER A 95 -4.58 -10.69 -5.32
N SER A 96 -5.56 -10.00 -5.90
CA SER A 96 -5.97 -8.67 -5.42
C SER A 96 -6.37 -8.69 -3.94
N PHE A 97 -6.99 -9.77 -3.49
CA PHE A 97 -7.36 -9.98 -2.08
C PHE A 97 -6.14 -9.94 -1.15
N VAL A 98 -5.09 -10.70 -1.47
CA VAL A 98 -3.85 -10.75 -0.67
C VAL A 98 -3.06 -9.44 -0.82
N SER A 99 -2.96 -8.89 -2.02
CA SER A 99 -2.23 -7.66 -2.30
C SER A 99 -2.81 -6.46 -1.54
N GLU A 100 -4.11 -6.20 -1.67
CA GLU A 100 -4.77 -5.09 -1.00
C GLU A 100 -4.77 -5.27 0.52
N GLY A 101 -5.00 -6.51 0.98
CA GLY A 101 -4.92 -6.82 2.40
C GLY A 101 -3.53 -6.57 2.98
N PHE A 102 -2.48 -6.97 2.28
CA PHE A 102 -1.09 -6.70 2.67
C PHE A 102 -0.76 -5.20 2.66
N CYS A 103 -1.18 -4.47 1.62
CA CYS A 103 -0.96 -3.02 1.53
C CYS A 103 -1.68 -2.28 2.67
N ASN A 104 -2.85 -2.72 3.09
CA ASN A 104 -3.56 -2.17 4.25
C ASN A 104 -2.84 -2.41 5.59
N LEU A 105 -2.00 -3.44 5.71
CA LEU A 105 -1.11 -3.57 6.89
C LEU A 105 -0.08 -2.43 6.96
N GLY A 106 0.34 -1.87 5.83
CA GLY A 106 1.16 -0.65 5.80
C GLY A 106 0.44 0.55 6.39
N SER A 107 -0.83 0.75 6.03
CA SER A 107 -1.67 1.79 6.64
C SER A 107 -1.87 1.56 8.14
N GLU A 108 -2.15 0.31 8.53
CA GLU A 108 -2.28 -0.08 9.95
C GLU A 108 -1.01 0.23 10.75
N LEU A 109 0.17 -0.07 10.20
CA LEU A 109 1.47 0.21 10.83
C LEU A 109 1.62 1.70 11.16
N ILE A 110 1.24 2.58 10.22
CA ILE A 110 1.31 4.03 10.43
C ILE A 110 0.33 4.47 11.52
N TYR A 111 -0.93 4.04 11.44
CA TYR A 111 -1.94 4.41 12.44
C TYR A 111 -1.62 3.86 13.84
N ASN A 112 -1.05 2.66 13.96
CA ASN A 112 -0.63 2.09 15.25
C ASN A 112 0.52 2.86 15.90
N ASN A 113 1.34 3.55 15.11
CA ASN A 113 2.43 4.39 15.62
C ASN A 113 1.97 5.81 16.01
N ASP A 114 0.70 6.13 15.81
CA ASP A 114 0.09 7.41 16.19
C ASP A 114 -1.04 7.18 17.22
N PRO A 115 -0.87 7.65 18.49
CA PRO A 115 -1.81 7.34 19.57
C PRO A 115 -3.09 8.20 19.55
N THR A 116 -3.32 8.95 18.47
CA THR A 116 -4.46 9.88 18.41
C THR A 116 -5.79 9.15 18.21
N LYS A 117 -6.88 9.81 18.65
CA LYS A 117 -8.23 9.33 18.38
C LYS A 117 -8.53 9.24 16.86
N PHE A 118 -7.91 10.11 16.06
CA PHE A 118 -8.03 10.08 14.62
C PHE A 118 -7.54 8.74 14.05
N SER A 119 -6.34 8.30 14.43
CA SER A 119 -5.79 7.01 14.01
C SER A 119 -6.62 5.83 14.49
N GLN A 120 -7.16 5.88 15.71
CA GLN A 120 -8.05 4.83 16.22
C GLN A 120 -9.34 4.70 15.38
N ILE A 121 -9.91 5.83 14.93
CA ILE A 121 -11.08 5.83 14.03
C ILE A 121 -10.73 5.17 12.69
N HIS A 122 -9.57 5.48 12.12
CA HIS A 122 -9.13 4.89 10.85
C HIS A 122 -8.80 3.40 10.97
N LEU A 123 -8.18 2.95 12.06
CA LEU A 123 -7.97 1.53 12.35
C LEU A 123 -9.30 0.77 12.43
N LYS A 124 -10.29 1.38 13.09
CA LYS A 124 -11.63 0.80 13.14
C LYS A 124 -12.27 0.74 11.74
N ALA A 125 -12.13 1.80 10.95
CA ALA A 125 -12.65 1.85 9.59
C ALA A 125 -12.00 0.80 8.66
N LEU A 126 -10.71 0.51 8.80
CA LEU A 126 -10.04 -0.59 8.10
C LEU A 126 -10.67 -1.94 8.46
N ALA A 127 -10.94 -2.18 9.75
CA ALA A 127 -11.49 -3.45 10.23
C ALA A 127 -12.98 -3.62 9.88
N GLU A 128 -13.74 -2.54 9.75
CA GLU A 128 -15.17 -2.54 9.43
C GLU A 128 -15.47 -2.35 7.93
N ASN A 129 -14.47 -2.32 7.09
CA ASN A 129 -14.63 -2.18 5.66
C ASN A 129 -15.22 -3.48 5.06
N ASN A 130 -16.38 -3.39 4.44
CA ASN A 130 -17.09 -4.54 3.85
C ASN A 130 -16.65 -4.88 2.42
N HIS A 131 -15.61 -4.26 1.90
CA HIS A 131 -15.12 -4.56 0.56
C HIS A 131 -14.22 -5.80 0.59
N LEU A 132 -14.50 -6.78 -0.29
CA LEU A 132 -13.81 -8.07 -0.33
C LEU A 132 -12.27 -7.96 -0.27
N ASN A 133 -11.67 -7.14 -1.14
CA ASN A 133 -10.21 -7.04 -1.21
C ASN A 133 -9.64 -6.15 -0.10
N TYR A 134 -10.28 -5.00 0.17
CA TYR A 134 -9.77 -3.99 1.10
C TYR A 134 -10.12 -4.28 2.56
N GLY A 135 -11.28 -4.86 2.83
CA GLY A 135 -11.76 -5.18 4.17
C GLY A 135 -11.47 -6.62 4.56
N ASP A 136 -12.08 -7.59 3.88
CA ASP A 136 -11.87 -9.01 4.20
C ASP A 136 -10.42 -9.42 3.96
N GLY A 137 -9.78 -8.92 2.87
CA GLY A 137 -8.37 -9.13 2.60
C GLY A 137 -7.48 -8.59 3.71
N TYR A 138 -7.78 -7.38 4.22
CA TYR A 138 -7.06 -6.82 5.36
C TYR A 138 -7.19 -7.66 6.61
N LEU A 139 -8.41 -8.07 7.00
CA LEU A 139 -8.63 -8.90 8.18
C LEU A 139 -7.92 -10.26 8.07
N PHE A 140 -7.92 -10.85 6.88
CA PHE A 140 -7.19 -12.08 6.60
C PHE A 140 -5.67 -11.89 6.79
N MET A 141 -5.09 -10.85 6.19
CA MET A 141 -3.65 -10.58 6.29
C MET A 141 -3.24 -10.15 7.69
N LYS A 142 -4.09 -9.39 8.40
CA LYS A 142 -3.88 -9.01 9.80
C LYS A 142 -3.81 -10.24 10.70
N LYS A 143 -4.74 -11.17 10.58
CA LYS A 143 -4.73 -12.43 11.34
C LYS A 143 -3.45 -13.25 11.07
N TYR A 144 -2.97 -13.23 9.83
CA TYR A 144 -1.71 -13.90 9.48
C TYR A 144 -0.53 -13.19 10.16
N LEU A 145 -0.47 -11.85 10.10
CA LEU A 145 0.56 -11.04 10.75
C LEU A 145 0.59 -11.25 12.26
N GLU A 146 -0.56 -11.22 12.93
CA GLU A 146 -0.67 -11.44 14.38
C GLU A 146 -0.14 -12.82 14.80
N LYS A 147 -0.36 -13.84 13.98
CA LYS A 147 0.10 -15.21 14.25
C LYS A 147 1.58 -15.42 13.95
N ALA A 148 2.08 -14.84 12.86
CA ALA A 148 3.38 -15.19 12.30
C ALA A 148 4.46 -14.12 12.51
N GLY A 149 4.05 -12.86 12.72
CA GLY A 149 4.94 -11.68 12.72
C GLY A 149 5.42 -11.28 11.32
N TRP A 150 6.00 -10.08 11.23
CA TRP A 150 6.41 -9.50 9.95
C TRP A 150 7.42 -10.37 9.20
N ASN A 151 8.47 -10.86 9.84
CA ASN A 151 9.50 -11.67 9.17
C ASN A 151 8.91 -12.92 8.50
N ASN A 152 8.05 -13.65 9.19
CA ASN A 152 7.44 -14.85 8.62
C ASN A 152 6.41 -14.50 7.55
N LEU A 153 5.65 -13.42 7.73
CA LEU A 153 4.72 -12.91 6.72
C LEU A 153 5.46 -12.60 5.42
N LEU A 154 6.53 -11.80 5.46
CA LEU A 154 7.29 -11.39 4.28
C LEU A 154 7.93 -12.58 3.56
N ASN A 155 8.52 -13.52 4.31
CA ASN A 155 9.16 -14.70 3.74
C ASN A 155 8.17 -15.67 3.05
N ASN A 156 6.90 -15.65 3.47
CA ASN A 156 5.89 -16.58 2.96
C ASN A 156 4.84 -15.91 2.07
N LEU A 157 4.92 -14.60 1.86
CA LEU A 157 3.87 -13.82 1.20
C LEU A 157 3.50 -14.36 -0.19
N ALA A 158 4.49 -14.78 -0.99
CA ALA A 158 4.28 -15.36 -2.32
C ALA A 158 3.44 -16.66 -2.31
N GLY A 159 3.44 -17.38 -1.19
CA GLY A 159 2.72 -18.64 -1.01
C GLY A 159 1.33 -18.49 -0.39
N ILE A 160 0.98 -17.29 0.09
CA ILE A 160 -0.33 -17.06 0.74
C ILE A 160 -1.42 -17.06 -0.33
N LYS A 161 -2.41 -17.91 -0.12
CA LYS A 161 -3.61 -18.04 -0.97
C LYS A 161 -4.84 -17.82 -0.12
N ASN A 162 -5.83 -17.15 -0.68
CA ASN A 162 -7.17 -17.00 -0.12
C ASN A 162 -8.07 -18.15 -0.53
#